data_20444d9bca0d83e3999fd15c1acb8c3c
#
_entry.id   20444d9bca0d83e3999fd15c1acb8c3c
#
_cell.length_a   1.000
_cell.length_b   1.000
_cell.length_c   1.000
_cell.angle_alpha   90.00
_cell.angle_beta   90.00
_cell.angle_gamma   90.00
#
_symmetry.space_group_name_H-M   'P 1'
#
loop_
_entity.id
_entity.type
_entity.pdbx_description
1 polymer ?
#
loop_
_entity_poly.entity_id
_entity_poly.type
_entity_poly.pdbx_seq_one_letter_code
_entity_poly.pdbx_strand_id
1 'polypeptide(L)'
;MPEMVESSTYLFADDTKIVREIREENDEKMLQADLDSLQSWSDKWLLKFHRSKCKVMLVANKCVDKGTKHYYLYDNDGNRIDLEQSDGEKDIGVLVDENLSFSKHIQNQMNKANSIMGLIRRIYAHLDEQSFKYLFQALVRPHIEYAEAVWSPFKMGDIEKIENVQRRATKQVPTLKNMEYNERLKKLKMPTLKYRRMRGDMIEVFKIINDIYDPLTTVDMFELNTTSNTRGHSKKMKIKTSRLNVRKYTFVVRIVEIWNSLPESVIQAKTVKKFEIGLDEHWKHQECKYDFTANINIRSNSGSDVKSRIIDVDLEADIVATSQRPL
;
A
#
# COMPACT_ATOMS: atom_id res chain seq x y z
N MET A 1 -26.78 7.53 -8.43
CA MET A 1 -25.86 8.40 -7.67
C MET A 1 -24.58 8.71 -8.44
N PRO A 2 -23.77 7.78 -8.93
CA PRO A 2 -22.55 8.13 -9.70
C PRO A 2 -22.79 8.96 -10.96
N GLU A 3 -23.92 8.72 -11.65
CA GLU A 3 -24.28 9.41 -12.90
C GLU A 3 -24.60 10.91 -12.77
N MET A 4 -24.71 11.39 -11.53
CA MET A 4 -25.04 12.81 -11.23
C MET A 4 -23.79 13.64 -10.85
N VAL A 5 -22.63 13.02 -10.81
CA VAL A 5 -21.39 13.59 -10.31
C VAL A 5 -20.30 13.43 -11.37
N GLU A 6 -19.62 14.50 -11.73
CA GLU A 6 -18.54 14.48 -12.72
C GLU A 6 -17.20 14.01 -12.13
N SER A 7 -17.00 14.23 -10.84
CA SER A 7 -15.81 13.77 -10.12
C SER A 7 -15.77 12.25 -9.96
N SER A 8 -14.58 11.69 -9.84
CA SER A 8 -14.42 10.25 -9.56
C SER A 8 -15.06 9.88 -8.24
N THR A 9 -16.10 9.03 -8.28
CA THR A 9 -16.88 8.62 -7.12
C THR A 9 -16.62 7.15 -6.79
N TYR A 10 -16.32 6.87 -5.53
CA TYR A 10 -16.10 5.53 -5.00
C TYR A 10 -17.10 5.25 -3.89
N LEU A 11 -17.76 4.11 -3.97
CA LEU A 11 -18.79 3.68 -3.03
C LEU A 11 -18.36 2.39 -2.35
N PHE A 12 -18.50 2.33 -1.04
CA PHE A 12 -18.33 1.10 -0.28
C PHE A 12 -19.38 1.05 0.84
N ALA A 13 -20.38 0.19 0.68
CA ALA A 13 -21.56 0.16 1.54
C ALA A 13 -22.24 1.55 1.63
N ASP A 14 -22.25 2.16 2.81
CA ASP A 14 -22.78 3.50 3.09
C ASP A 14 -21.73 4.61 2.92
N ASP A 15 -20.45 4.26 2.83
CA ASP A 15 -19.37 5.24 2.65
C ASP A 15 -19.28 5.70 1.19
N THR A 16 -19.22 7.01 0.99
CA THR A 16 -19.05 7.66 -0.31
C THR A 16 -17.80 8.53 -0.30
N LYS A 17 -16.94 8.33 -1.29
CA LYS A 17 -15.73 9.13 -1.48
C LYS A 17 -15.73 9.74 -2.88
N ILE A 18 -15.53 11.05 -2.93
CA ILE A 18 -15.39 11.81 -4.19
C ILE A 18 -13.95 12.29 -4.28
N VAL A 19 -13.36 12.17 -5.45
CA VAL A 19 -11.99 12.59 -5.72
C VAL A 19 -11.95 13.42 -7.00
N ARG A 20 -11.37 14.62 -6.93
CA ARG A 20 -11.15 15.51 -8.07
C ARG A 20 -9.74 16.07 -8.05
N GLU A 21 -9.10 16.10 -9.19
CA GLU A 21 -7.84 16.83 -9.37
C GLU A 21 -8.16 18.32 -9.47
N ILE A 22 -7.54 19.13 -8.61
CA ILE A 22 -7.72 20.58 -8.58
C ILE A 22 -6.49 21.24 -9.20
N ARG A 23 -6.63 21.80 -10.39
CA ARG A 23 -5.60 22.54 -11.11
C ARG A 23 -5.89 24.05 -11.11
N GLU A 24 -7.16 24.42 -11.14
CA GLU A 24 -7.63 25.78 -11.22
C GLU A 24 -8.90 26.00 -10.37
N GLU A 25 -9.28 27.26 -10.17
CA GLU A 25 -10.45 27.62 -9.36
C GLU A 25 -11.77 27.00 -9.86
N ASN A 26 -11.86 26.77 -11.17
CA ASN A 26 -13.04 26.14 -11.77
C ASN A 26 -13.22 24.69 -11.28
N ASP A 27 -12.13 23.94 -11.07
CA ASP A 27 -12.20 22.57 -10.54
C ASP A 27 -12.80 22.54 -9.11
N GLU A 28 -12.51 23.57 -8.31
CA GLU A 28 -13.08 23.72 -6.97
C GLU A 28 -14.59 23.94 -7.05
N LYS A 29 -15.05 24.80 -7.96
CA LYS A 29 -16.47 25.06 -8.19
C LYS A 29 -17.21 23.80 -8.68
N MET A 30 -16.56 23.02 -9.55
CA MET A 30 -17.10 21.75 -10.03
C MET A 30 -17.22 20.73 -8.91
N LEU A 31 -16.23 20.63 -8.01
CA LEU A 31 -16.32 19.73 -6.85
C LEU A 31 -17.45 20.16 -5.89
N GLN A 32 -17.65 21.47 -5.69
CA GLN A 32 -18.80 21.94 -4.91
C GLN A 32 -20.13 21.62 -5.60
N ALA A 33 -20.24 21.78 -6.91
CA ALA A 33 -21.45 21.42 -7.67
C ALA A 33 -21.75 19.92 -7.58
N ASP A 34 -20.73 19.07 -7.54
CA ASP A 34 -20.89 17.64 -7.29
C ASP A 34 -21.45 17.35 -5.89
N LEU A 35 -20.97 18.08 -4.87
CA LEU A 35 -21.51 17.98 -3.49
C LEU A 35 -22.96 18.43 -3.42
N ASP A 36 -23.33 19.52 -4.12
CA ASP A 36 -24.72 20.02 -4.20
C ASP A 36 -25.63 18.99 -4.89
N SER A 37 -25.14 18.34 -5.94
CA SER A 37 -25.85 17.24 -6.63
C SER A 37 -26.09 16.05 -5.72
N LEU A 38 -25.09 15.67 -4.92
CA LEU A 38 -25.21 14.59 -3.93
C LEU A 38 -26.16 14.97 -2.80
N GLN A 39 -26.13 16.22 -2.35
CA GLN A 39 -27.10 16.72 -1.35
C GLN A 39 -28.51 16.60 -1.88
N SER A 40 -28.76 17.04 -3.12
CA SER A 40 -30.07 16.95 -3.77
C SER A 40 -30.54 15.50 -3.90
N TRP A 41 -29.63 14.59 -4.25
CA TRP A 41 -29.92 13.15 -4.29
C TRP A 41 -30.28 12.60 -2.89
N SER A 42 -29.49 12.95 -1.88
CA SER A 42 -29.70 12.56 -0.48
C SER A 42 -31.07 13.01 0.03
N ASP A 43 -31.48 14.25 -0.29
CA ASP A 43 -32.77 14.80 0.11
C ASP A 43 -33.93 14.11 -0.61
N LYS A 44 -33.77 13.84 -1.93
CA LYS A 44 -34.79 13.13 -2.73
C LYS A 44 -35.04 11.70 -2.22
N TRP A 45 -33.99 10.99 -1.82
CA TRP A 45 -34.08 9.60 -1.40
C TRP A 45 -34.20 9.42 0.12
N LEU A 46 -34.22 10.54 0.88
CA LEU A 46 -34.30 10.57 2.36
C LEU A 46 -33.12 9.80 3.03
N LEU A 47 -31.98 9.69 2.33
CA LEU A 47 -30.75 9.07 2.81
C LEU A 47 -29.77 10.16 3.24
N LYS A 48 -29.97 10.72 4.44
CA LYS A 48 -29.25 11.88 4.94
C LYS A 48 -27.78 11.59 5.24
N PHE A 49 -26.88 12.43 4.72
CA PHE A 49 -25.47 12.39 5.09
C PHE A 49 -25.26 12.79 6.55
N HIS A 50 -24.39 12.08 7.25
CA HIS A 50 -23.99 12.45 8.60
C HIS A 50 -22.91 13.53 8.54
N ARG A 51 -23.32 14.79 8.50
CA ARG A 51 -22.48 15.96 8.19
C ARG A 51 -21.23 16.07 9.06
N SER A 52 -21.31 15.79 10.36
CA SER A 52 -20.14 15.83 11.26
C SER A 52 -19.09 14.73 10.95
N LYS A 53 -19.45 13.74 10.13
CA LYS A 53 -18.52 12.74 9.64
C LYS A 53 -17.99 13.05 8.23
N CYS A 54 -18.64 13.97 7.52
CA CYS A 54 -18.18 14.40 6.19
C CYS A 54 -16.98 15.32 6.35
N LYS A 55 -15.89 15.01 5.67
CA LYS A 55 -14.63 15.75 5.76
C LYS A 55 -14.02 15.95 4.40
N VAL A 56 -13.17 16.95 4.30
CA VAL A 56 -12.36 17.24 3.13
C VAL A 56 -10.90 16.97 3.45
N MET A 57 -10.22 16.27 2.57
CA MET A 57 -8.77 16.07 2.67
C MET A 57 -8.11 16.54 1.37
N LEU A 58 -7.17 17.47 1.49
CA LEU A 58 -6.37 17.95 0.38
C LEU A 58 -5.05 17.18 0.31
N VAL A 59 -4.91 16.35 -0.73
CA VAL A 59 -3.67 15.65 -1.03
C VAL A 59 -2.82 16.51 -1.94
N ALA A 60 -1.74 17.08 -1.42
CA ALA A 60 -0.87 17.95 -2.19
C ALA A 60 0.59 17.80 -1.78
N ASN A 61 1.51 18.20 -2.67
CA ASN A 61 2.92 18.29 -2.32
C ASN A 61 3.12 19.36 -1.23
N LYS A 62 4.07 19.15 -0.33
CA LYS A 62 4.41 20.08 0.77
C LYS A 62 4.76 21.49 0.31
N CYS A 63 5.19 21.65 -0.94
CA CYS A 63 5.53 22.94 -1.53
C CYS A 63 4.34 23.75 -2.07
N VAL A 64 3.14 23.14 -2.08
CA VAL A 64 1.92 23.84 -2.53
C VAL A 64 1.28 24.46 -1.31
N ASP A 65 1.01 25.78 -1.39
CA ASP A 65 0.18 26.43 -0.39
C ASP A 65 -1.21 25.80 -0.44
N LYS A 66 -1.54 25.09 0.62
CA LYS A 66 -2.79 24.33 0.67
C LYS A 66 -4.00 25.22 0.85
N GLY A 67 -3.83 26.43 1.35
CA GLY A 67 -4.92 27.33 1.67
C GLY A 67 -6.05 26.64 2.46
N THR A 68 -6.95 27.37 3.03
CA THR A 68 -8.18 26.80 3.58
C THR A 68 -9.20 26.68 2.45
N LYS A 69 -9.52 25.43 2.04
CA LYS A 69 -10.56 25.21 1.03
C LYS A 69 -11.88 25.00 1.75
N HIS A 70 -12.86 25.83 1.43
CA HIS A 70 -14.18 25.82 2.07
C HIS A 70 -15.19 25.10 1.17
N TYR A 71 -15.37 23.80 1.42
CA TYR A 71 -16.49 23.04 0.88
C TYR A 71 -17.57 22.89 1.93
N TYR A 72 -18.83 22.80 1.51
CA TYR A 72 -19.96 22.81 2.42
C TYR A 72 -21.09 21.88 1.97
N LEU A 73 -21.94 21.53 2.91
CA LEU A 73 -23.24 20.92 2.70
C LEU A 73 -24.30 21.77 3.40
N TYR A 74 -25.56 21.55 3.07
CA TYR A 74 -26.67 22.26 3.74
C TYR A 74 -27.29 21.37 4.81
N ASP A 75 -27.76 22.01 5.92
CA ASP A 75 -28.55 21.33 6.95
C ASP A 75 -30.02 21.18 6.53
N ASN A 76 -30.85 20.62 7.42
CA ASN A 76 -32.28 20.43 7.15
C ASN A 76 -33.03 21.76 7.06
N ASP A 77 -32.50 22.83 7.62
CA ASP A 77 -33.06 24.17 7.66
C ASP A 77 -32.53 25.06 6.52
N GLY A 78 -31.66 24.50 5.65
CA GLY A 78 -31.07 25.21 4.52
C GLY A 78 -29.83 26.04 4.89
N ASN A 79 -29.28 25.91 6.11
CA ASN A 79 -28.10 26.65 6.50
C ASN A 79 -26.85 25.93 5.97
N ARG A 80 -25.88 26.71 5.53
CA ARG A 80 -24.58 26.22 5.09
C ARG A 80 -23.76 25.71 6.28
N ILE A 81 -23.22 24.49 6.16
CA ILE A 81 -22.29 23.87 7.11
C ILE A 81 -21.00 23.55 6.38
N ASP A 82 -19.93 24.26 6.72
CA ASP A 82 -18.61 24.02 6.15
C ASP A 82 -18.07 22.65 6.61
N LEU A 83 -17.46 21.92 5.68
CA LEU A 83 -16.84 20.62 5.95
C LEU A 83 -15.50 20.82 6.65
N GLU A 84 -15.25 20.03 7.69
CA GLU A 84 -13.99 20.03 8.40
C GLU A 84 -12.85 19.53 7.49
N GLN A 85 -11.76 20.31 7.43
CA GLN A 85 -10.54 19.86 6.73
C GLN A 85 -9.74 18.94 7.63
N SER A 86 -9.39 17.76 7.09
CA SER A 86 -8.61 16.74 7.80
C SER A 86 -7.23 16.54 7.15
N ASP A 87 -6.23 16.24 7.97
CA ASP A 87 -4.87 15.87 7.54
C ASP A 87 -4.71 14.35 7.33
N GLY A 88 -5.75 13.59 7.63
CA GLY A 88 -5.78 12.14 7.41
C GLY A 88 -7.09 11.49 7.81
N GLU A 89 -7.62 10.66 6.92
CA GLU A 89 -8.88 9.95 7.09
C GLU A 89 -8.72 8.44 6.94
N LYS A 90 -9.60 7.71 7.60
CA LYS A 90 -9.61 6.24 7.54
C LYS A 90 -10.50 5.79 6.38
N ASP A 91 -9.88 5.19 5.36
CA ASP A 91 -10.55 4.64 4.19
C ASP A 91 -10.42 3.10 4.21
N ILE A 92 -11.53 2.39 4.29
CA ILE A 92 -11.61 0.91 4.37
C ILE A 92 -10.54 0.32 5.31
N GLY A 93 -10.41 0.90 6.50
CA GLY A 93 -9.48 0.42 7.53
C GLY A 93 -8.03 0.94 7.41
N VAL A 94 -7.64 1.57 6.30
CA VAL A 94 -6.35 2.20 6.11
C VAL A 94 -6.44 3.68 6.45
N LEU A 95 -5.53 4.19 7.29
CA LEU A 95 -5.40 5.61 7.55
C LEU A 95 -4.58 6.25 6.44
N VAL A 96 -5.24 7.00 5.57
CA VAL A 96 -4.63 7.75 4.47
C VAL A 96 -4.33 9.15 4.97
N ASP A 97 -3.10 9.61 4.85
CA ASP A 97 -2.71 10.97 5.21
C ASP A 97 -2.51 11.86 3.97
N GLU A 98 -2.63 13.18 4.16
CA GLU A 98 -2.52 14.20 3.10
C GLU A 98 -1.23 14.14 2.26
N ASN A 99 -0.17 13.52 2.79
CA ASN A 99 1.10 13.35 2.11
C ASN A 99 1.27 11.96 1.50
N LEU A 100 0.27 11.07 1.64
CA LEU A 100 0.30 9.66 1.23
C LEU A 100 1.53 8.91 1.78
N SER A 101 1.97 9.27 2.97
CA SER A 101 3.16 8.69 3.60
C SER A 101 2.87 7.38 4.34
N PHE A 102 1.63 7.21 4.77
CA PHE A 102 1.15 6.09 5.59
C PHE A 102 1.90 5.86 6.90
N SER A 103 2.81 6.75 7.30
CA SER A 103 3.61 6.55 8.51
C SER A 103 2.76 6.51 9.78
N LYS A 104 1.68 7.32 9.86
CA LYS A 104 0.70 7.27 10.95
C LYS A 104 -0.05 5.94 10.97
N HIS A 105 -0.44 5.42 9.79
CA HIS A 105 -1.09 4.12 9.65
C HIS A 105 -0.18 3.00 10.17
N ILE A 106 1.05 2.95 9.67
CA ILE A 106 2.08 1.97 10.06
C ILE A 106 2.24 1.97 11.57
N GLN A 107 2.41 3.15 12.19
CA GLN A 107 2.55 3.27 13.64
C GLN A 107 1.34 2.68 14.39
N ASN A 108 0.13 2.97 13.93
CA ASN A 108 -1.11 2.45 14.52
C ASN A 108 -1.18 0.92 14.42
N GLN A 109 -0.84 0.34 13.27
CA GLN A 109 -0.87 -1.12 13.10
C GLN A 109 0.20 -1.80 13.95
N MET A 110 1.39 -1.22 14.06
CA MET A 110 2.44 -1.72 14.96
C MET A 110 2.03 -1.67 16.42
N ASN A 111 1.36 -0.60 16.86
CA ASN A 111 0.87 -0.48 18.23
C ASN A 111 -0.15 -1.58 18.55
N LYS A 112 -1.08 -1.86 17.62
CA LYS A 112 -2.04 -2.98 17.73
C LYS A 112 -1.33 -4.33 17.80
N ALA A 113 -0.40 -4.59 16.88
CA ALA A 113 0.38 -5.82 16.84
C ALA A 113 1.17 -6.03 18.16
N ASN A 114 1.82 -5.00 18.67
CA ASN A 114 2.56 -5.06 19.93
C ASN A 114 1.63 -5.28 21.15
N SER A 115 0.43 -4.68 21.16
CA SER A 115 -0.57 -4.88 22.21
C SER A 115 -1.00 -6.35 22.27
N ILE A 116 -1.27 -6.96 21.11
CA ILE A 116 -1.63 -8.40 21.02
C ILE A 116 -0.47 -9.28 21.45
N MET A 117 0.77 -8.95 21.06
CA MET A 117 1.94 -9.69 21.53
C MET A 117 2.11 -9.59 23.06
N GLY A 118 1.79 -8.43 23.64
CA GLY A 118 1.76 -8.25 25.10
C GLY A 118 0.70 -9.13 25.78
N LEU A 119 -0.47 -9.28 25.14
CA LEU A 119 -1.53 -10.17 25.60
C LEU A 119 -1.10 -11.63 25.54
N ILE A 120 -0.55 -12.08 24.40
CA ILE A 120 -0.04 -13.45 24.22
C ILE A 120 0.98 -13.79 25.31
N ARG A 121 1.94 -12.87 25.56
CA ARG A 121 2.95 -13.05 26.59
C ARG A 121 2.38 -13.21 28.00
N ARG A 122 1.28 -12.53 28.33
CA ARG A 122 0.62 -12.61 29.65
C ARG A 122 -0.16 -13.90 29.83
N ILE A 123 -0.77 -14.39 28.77
CA ILE A 123 -1.63 -15.59 28.83
C ILE A 123 -0.80 -16.87 28.75
N TYR A 124 0.24 -16.89 27.94
CA TYR A 124 1.05 -18.09 27.69
C TYR A 124 2.39 -17.99 28.44
N ALA A 125 2.49 -18.64 29.60
CA ALA A 125 3.72 -18.68 30.40
C ALA A 125 4.86 -19.45 29.71
N HIS A 126 4.51 -20.51 28.96
CA HIS A 126 5.44 -21.34 28.19
C HIS A 126 5.02 -21.36 26.71
N LEU A 127 5.76 -20.60 25.90
CA LEU A 127 5.49 -20.46 24.49
C LEU A 127 6.53 -21.26 23.69
N ASP A 128 6.17 -22.43 23.18
CA ASP A 128 6.99 -23.22 22.27
C ASP A 128 6.98 -22.61 20.84
N GLU A 129 7.87 -23.11 19.98
CA GLU A 129 8.05 -22.59 18.62
C GLU A 129 6.80 -22.74 17.74
N GLN A 130 6.08 -23.86 17.91
CA GLN A 130 4.90 -24.15 17.09
C GLN A 130 3.70 -23.31 17.52
N SER A 131 3.41 -23.26 18.82
CA SER A 131 2.35 -22.43 19.40
C SER A 131 2.58 -20.95 19.11
N PHE A 132 3.83 -20.48 19.28
CA PHE A 132 4.21 -19.11 18.88
C PHE A 132 3.86 -18.83 17.43
N LYS A 133 4.27 -19.70 16.52
CA LYS A 133 4.04 -19.52 15.09
C LYS A 133 2.56 -19.41 14.77
N TYR A 134 1.71 -20.25 15.32
CA TYR A 134 0.27 -20.21 15.11
C TYR A 134 -0.35 -18.93 15.67
N LEU A 135 -0.03 -18.56 16.90
CA LEU A 135 -0.57 -17.35 17.53
C LEU A 135 -0.12 -16.08 16.79
N PHE A 136 1.15 -16.01 16.41
CA PHE A 136 1.67 -14.86 15.64
C PHE A 136 0.96 -14.75 14.28
N GLN A 137 0.81 -15.89 13.58
CA GLN A 137 0.17 -15.91 12.26
C GLN A 137 -1.32 -15.57 12.31
N ALA A 138 -2.02 -16.04 13.32
CA ALA A 138 -3.47 -15.85 13.43
C ALA A 138 -3.85 -14.49 14.02
N LEU A 139 -3.12 -13.99 15.02
CA LEU A 139 -3.54 -12.84 15.79
C LEU A 139 -2.73 -11.56 15.51
N VAL A 140 -1.43 -11.67 15.23
CA VAL A 140 -0.54 -10.51 15.09
C VAL A 140 -0.40 -10.10 13.63
N ARG A 141 -0.10 -11.08 12.77
CA ARG A 141 0.20 -10.87 11.36
C ARG A 141 -0.93 -10.17 10.58
N PRO A 142 -2.21 -10.46 10.78
CA PRO A 142 -3.28 -9.77 10.06
C PRO A 142 -3.25 -8.25 10.24
N HIS A 143 -2.80 -7.74 11.38
CA HIS A 143 -2.70 -6.29 11.63
C HIS A 143 -1.59 -5.62 10.83
N ILE A 144 -0.52 -6.33 10.52
CA ILE A 144 0.65 -5.79 9.82
C ILE A 144 0.71 -6.18 8.33
N GLU A 145 -0.28 -6.94 7.85
CA GLU A 145 -0.38 -7.35 6.45
C GLU A 145 -1.69 -6.91 5.78
N TYR A 146 -2.68 -6.41 6.54
CA TYR A 146 -3.95 -5.96 5.97
C TYR A 146 -3.73 -4.81 4.99
N ALA A 147 -4.23 -4.94 3.76
CA ALA A 147 -4.14 -3.95 2.69
C ALA A 147 -2.71 -3.46 2.40
N GLU A 148 -1.70 -4.32 2.60
CA GLU A 148 -0.27 -3.95 2.46
C GLU A 148 0.09 -3.45 1.05
N ALA A 149 -0.65 -3.85 0.02
CA ALA A 149 -0.48 -3.35 -1.34
C ALA A 149 -0.68 -1.82 -1.43
N VAL A 150 -1.55 -1.25 -0.59
CA VAL A 150 -1.85 0.19 -0.57
C VAL A 150 -0.75 0.98 0.14
N TRP A 151 -0.38 0.55 1.36
CA TRP A 151 0.47 1.34 2.27
C TRP A 151 1.91 0.80 2.41
N SER A 152 2.35 -0.10 1.55
CA SER A 152 3.69 -0.71 1.65
C SER A 152 4.78 0.34 1.86
N PRO A 153 5.54 0.27 2.96
CA PRO A 153 6.54 1.29 3.27
C PRO A 153 7.71 1.23 2.29
N PHE A 154 8.17 2.38 1.88
CA PHE A 154 9.39 2.53 1.08
C PHE A 154 10.59 3.06 1.90
N LYS A 155 10.31 3.79 2.99
CA LYS A 155 11.35 4.30 3.88
C LYS A 155 11.93 3.17 4.73
N MET A 156 13.26 3.04 4.75
CA MET A 156 13.94 2.00 5.54
C MET A 156 13.56 2.03 7.02
N GLY A 157 13.43 3.23 7.60
CA GLY A 157 13.00 3.37 8.99
C GLY A 157 11.62 2.77 9.27
N ASP A 158 10.65 2.88 8.36
CA ASP A 158 9.32 2.29 8.53
C ASP A 158 9.35 0.78 8.26
N ILE A 159 10.15 0.32 7.29
CA ILE A 159 10.40 -1.12 7.05
C ILE A 159 10.98 -1.76 8.32
N GLU A 160 12.00 -1.12 8.90
CA GLU A 160 12.65 -1.62 10.12
C GLU A 160 11.70 -1.61 11.33
N LYS A 161 10.88 -0.57 11.48
CA LYS A 161 9.87 -0.51 12.55
C LYS A 161 8.91 -1.71 12.47
N ILE A 162 8.39 -2.02 11.28
CA ILE A 162 7.50 -3.16 11.06
C ILE A 162 8.23 -4.47 11.37
N GLU A 163 9.44 -4.65 10.84
CA GLU A 163 10.25 -5.85 11.07
C GLU A 163 10.59 -6.05 12.56
N ASN A 164 10.75 -4.95 13.30
CA ASN A 164 11.00 -4.99 14.75
C ASN A 164 9.84 -5.61 15.55
N VAL A 165 8.60 -5.59 15.03
CA VAL A 165 7.49 -6.32 15.67
C VAL A 165 7.82 -7.81 15.68
N GLN A 166 8.15 -8.39 14.51
CA GLN A 166 8.50 -9.81 14.38
C GLN A 166 9.80 -10.15 15.11
N ARG A 167 10.80 -9.25 15.07
CA ARG A 167 12.08 -9.42 15.78
C ARG A 167 11.89 -9.53 17.29
N ARG A 168 11.02 -8.68 17.88
CA ARG A 168 10.70 -8.73 19.31
C ARG A 168 9.83 -9.93 19.64
N ALA A 169 8.87 -10.25 18.79
CA ALA A 169 7.97 -11.38 18.95
C ALA A 169 8.74 -12.71 19.01
N THR A 170 9.65 -12.96 18.08
CA THR A 170 10.44 -14.20 18.03
C THR A 170 11.38 -14.37 19.25
N LYS A 171 11.76 -13.28 19.94
CA LYS A 171 12.53 -13.35 21.20
C LYS A 171 11.72 -13.84 22.40
N GLN A 172 10.38 -13.89 22.30
CA GLN A 172 9.55 -14.38 23.39
C GLN A 172 9.58 -15.89 23.53
N VAL A 173 10.02 -16.60 22.50
CA VAL A 173 10.23 -18.05 22.54
C VAL A 173 11.53 -18.35 23.26
N PRO A 174 11.51 -19.05 24.43
CA PRO A 174 12.70 -19.26 25.25
C PRO A 174 13.88 -19.91 24.53
N THR A 175 13.58 -20.92 23.67
CA THR A 175 14.60 -21.65 22.89
C THR A 175 15.30 -20.81 21.82
N LEU A 176 14.71 -19.65 21.45
CA LEU A 176 15.19 -18.75 20.40
C LEU A 176 15.82 -17.46 20.93
N LYS A 177 15.71 -17.20 22.24
CA LYS A 177 16.04 -15.90 22.85
C LYS A 177 17.47 -15.42 22.55
N ASN A 178 18.44 -16.35 22.54
CA ASN A 178 19.87 -16.05 22.38
C ASN A 178 20.36 -16.20 20.94
N MET A 179 19.49 -16.54 19.98
CA MET A 179 19.84 -16.67 18.57
C MET A 179 19.74 -15.32 17.86
N GLU A 180 20.54 -15.13 16.82
CA GLU A 180 20.40 -14.00 15.90
C GLU A 180 19.05 -14.03 15.18
N TYR A 181 18.57 -12.85 14.76
CA TYR A 181 17.22 -12.72 14.19
C TYR A 181 17.02 -13.58 12.94
N ASN A 182 18.00 -13.55 12.04
CA ASN A 182 17.94 -14.33 10.80
C ASN A 182 17.91 -15.85 11.05
N GLU A 183 18.63 -16.30 12.09
CA GLU A 183 18.64 -17.71 12.50
C GLU A 183 17.30 -18.13 13.11
N ARG A 184 16.70 -17.25 13.94
CA ARG A 184 15.35 -17.49 14.48
C ARG A 184 14.33 -17.66 13.36
N LEU A 185 14.39 -16.80 12.34
CA LEU A 185 13.50 -16.88 11.19
C LEU A 185 13.68 -18.18 10.41
N LYS A 186 14.92 -18.60 10.17
CA LYS A 186 15.22 -19.88 9.52
C LYS A 186 14.68 -21.07 10.31
N LYS A 187 14.91 -21.09 11.62
CA LYS A 187 14.43 -22.15 12.52
C LYS A 187 12.91 -22.23 12.58
N LEU A 188 12.22 -21.09 12.68
CA LEU A 188 10.77 -21.00 12.64
C LEU A 188 10.18 -21.22 11.25
N LYS A 189 10.99 -21.24 10.20
CA LYS A 189 10.56 -21.20 8.78
C LYS A 189 9.57 -20.04 8.53
N MET A 190 9.88 -18.89 9.10
CA MET A 190 9.11 -17.65 8.94
C MET A 190 9.95 -16.67 8.13
N PRO A 191 9.52 -16.24 6.95
CA PRO A 191 10.23 -15.22 6.20
C PRO A 191 10.10 -13.83 6.83
N THR A 192 10.96 -12.91 6.42
CA THR A 192 10.84 -11.49 6.79
C THR A 192 9.51 -10.89 6.35
N LEU A 193 9.03 -9.88 7.05
CA LEU A 193 7.80 -9.17 6.67
C LEU A 193 8.00 -8.41 5.34
N LYS A 194 9.21 -7.92 5.05
CA LYS A 194 9.57 -7.35 3.74
C LYS A 194 9.38 -8.35 2.61
N TYR A 195 9.91 -9.57 2.74
CA TYR A 195 9.72 -10.63 1.74
C TYR A 195 8.24 -10.97 1.54
N ARG A 196 7.49 -11.04 2.63
CA ARG A 196 6.06 -11.37 2.57
C ARG A 196 5.25 -10.32 1.82
N ARG A 197 5.55 -9.03 2.03
CA ARG A 197 4.91 -7.94 1.27
C ARG A 197 5.17 -8.08 -0.23
N MET A 198 6.44 -8.27 -0.62
CA MET A 198 6.77 -8.47 -2.04
C MET A 198 6.07 -9.70 -2.64
N ARG A 199 5.99 -10.78 -1.86
CA ARG A 199 5.25 -11.99 -2.28
C ARG A 199 3.76 -11.71 -2.42
N GLY A 200 3.17 -11.01 -1.47
CA GLY A 200 1.78 -10.57 -1.51
C GLY A 200 1.49 -9.71 -2.73
N ASP A 201 2.33 -8.71 -2.98
CA ASP A 201 2.24 -7.85 -4.17
C ASP A 201 2.20 -8.68 -5.47
N MET A 202 3.06 -9.68 -5.62
CA MET A 202 3.07 -10.53 -6.82
C MET A 202 1.79 -11.37 -6.97
N ILE A 203 1.24 -11.85 -5.87
CA ILE A 203 -0.04 -12.58 -5.87
C ILE A 203 -1.19 -11.65 -6.29
N GLU A 204 -1.22 -10.42 -5.78
CA GLU A 204 -2.24 -9.44 -6.17
C GLU A 204 -2.12 -9.08 -7.67
N VAL A 205 -0.92 -8.87 -8.17
CA VAL A 205 -0.67 -8.65 -9.60
C VAL A 205 -1.18 -9.82 -10.43
N PHE A 206 -0.89 -11.06 -10.02
CA PHE A 206 -1.36 -12.26 -10.72
C PHE A 206 -2.89 -12.30 -10.76
N LYS A 207 -3.57 -11.97 -9.66
CA LYS A 207 -5.03 -11.95 -9.60
C LYS A 207 -5.63 -10.91 -10.55
N ILE A 208 -5.04 -9.69 -10.59
CA ILE A 208 -5.49 -8.60 -11.45
C ILE A 208 -5.33 -8.97 -12.92
N ILE A 209 -4.15 -9.45 -13.32
CA ILE A 209 -3.85 -9.76 -14.74
C ILE A 209 -4.63 -10.97 -15.28
N ASN A 210 -5.11 -11.85 -14.40
CA ASN A 210 -5.90 -13.01 -14.79
C ASN A 210 -7.40 -12.85 -14.50
N ASP A 211 -7.87 -11.61 -14.38
CA ASP A 211 -9.30 -11.24 -14.25
C ASP A 211 -10.02 -11.99 -13.09
N ILE A 212 -9.30 -12.23 -11.98
CA ILE A 212 -9.89 -12.84 -10.78
C ILE A 212 -10.73 -11.80 -10.02
N TYR A 213 -10.36 -10.53 -10.13
CA TYR A 213 -11.15 -9.39 -9.71
C TYR A 213 -12.03 -8.90 -10.86
N ASP A 214 -13.00 -8.04 -10.56
CA ASP A 214 -13.85 -7.41 -11.57
C ASP A 214 -12.97 -6.62 -12.57
N PRO A 215 -12.96 -7.01 -13.86
CA PRO A 215 -12.15 -6.35 -14.88
C PRO A 215 -12.45 -4.85 -15.01
N LEU A 216 -13.68 -4.42 -14.76
CA LEU A 216 -14.07 -3.01 -14.87
C LEU A 216 -13.33 -2.14 -13.83
N THR A 217 -12.95 -2.71 -12.69
CA THR A 217 -12.22 -1.98 -11.64
C THR A 217 -10.70 -2.00 -11.81
N THR A 218 -10.17 -2.90 -12.66
CA THR A 218 -8.74 -3.16 -12.80
C THR A 218 -8.16 -2.84 -14.17
N VAL A 219 -9.00 -2.52 -15.16
CA VAL A 219 -8.62 -2.38 -16.60
C VAL A 219 -7.45 -1.41 -16.82
N ASP A 220 -7.39 -0.32 -16.09
CA ASP A 220 -6.37 0.73 -16.28
C ASP A 220 -5.20 0.65 -15.30
N MET A 221 -5.17 -0.36 -14.43
CA MET A 221 -4.11 -0.46 -13.43
C MET A 221 -2.75 -0.76 -14.05
N PHE A 222 -2.70 -1.62 -15.05
CA PHE A 222 -1.45 -2.06 -15.69
C PHE A 222 -1.51 -1.96 -17.21
N GLU A 223 -0.46 -1.45 -17.79
CA GLU A 223 -0.28 -1.41 -19.24
C GLU A 223 0.67 -2.54 -19.66
N LEU A 224 0.13 -3.55 -20.35
CA LEU A 224 0.93 -4.66 -20.84
C LEU A 224 1.77 -4.21 -22.05
N ASN A 225 2.98 -4.76 -22.14
CA ASN A 225 3.88 -4.49 -23.25
C ASN A 225 3.61 -5.47 -24.41
N THR A 226 2.71 -5.10 -25.32
CA THR A 226 2.33 -5.92 -26.46
C THR A 226 3.27 -5.79 -27.66
N THR A 227 4.15 -4.78 -27.68
CA THR A 227 4.92 -4.40 -28.87
C THR A 227 6.39 -4.87 -28.83
N SER A 228 6.90 -5.35 -27.70
CA SER A 228 8.30 -5.71 -27.60
C SER A 228 8.52 -7.23 -27.68
N ASN A 229 9.22 -7.69 -28.71
CA ASN A 229 9.83 -9.04 -28.79
C ASN A 229 11.03 -9.21 -27.83
N THR A 230 10.99 -8.58 -26.64
CA THR A 230 12.08 -8.71 -25.69
C THR A 230 12.03 -10.06 -24.97
N ARG A 231 13.19 -10.64 -24.69
CA ARG A 231 13.31 -11.88 -23.91
C ARG A 231 12.56 -11.75 -22.58
N GLY A 232 11.82 -12.77 -22.18
CA GLY A 232 11.07 -12.85 -20.93
C GLY A 232 9.66 -13.39 -21.14
N HIS A 233 8.77 -13.19 -20.15
CA HIS A 233 7.43 -13.77 -20.21
C HIS A 233 6.43 -12.91 -21.01
N SER A 234 5.32 -13.56 -21.42
CA SER A 234 4.29 -12.98 -22.30
C SER A 234 3.48 -11.84 -21.69
N LYS A 235 3.39 -11.75 -20.37
CA LYS A 235 2.59 -10.74 -19.63
C LYS A 235 3.48 -9.65 -19.00
N LYS A 236 4.47 -9.15 -19.74
CA LYS A 236 5.31 -8.03 -19.27
C LYS A 236 4.53 -6.73 -19.24
N MET A 237 4.82 -5.92 -18.23
CA MET A 237 4.27 -4.58 -18.06
C MET A 237 5.23 -3.51 -18.58
N LYS A 238 4.68 -2.40 -19.07
CA LYS A 238 5.47 -1.21 -19.39
C LYS A 238 6.00 -0.56 -18.11
N ILE A 239 7.29 -0.23 -18.11
CA ILE A 239 7.93 0.48 -17.00
C ILE A 239 7.57 1.96 -17.11
N LYS A 240 6.83 2.47 -16.13
CA LYS A 240 6.53 3.91 -16.00
C LYS A 240 7.52 4.52 -15.01
N THR A 241 8.34 5.47 -15.48
CA THR A 241 9.26 6.22 -14.61
C THR A 241 8.53 7.37 -13.94
N SER A 242 8.84 7.64 -12.67
CA SER A 242 8.32 8.80 -11.94
C SER A 242 9.44 9.47 -11.16
N ARG A 243 9.43 10.82 -11.18
CA ARG A 243 10.36 11.64 -10.39
C ARG A 243 9.92 11.78 -8.93
N LEU A 244 8.61 11.67 -8.67
CA LEU A 244 8.05 11.82 -7.34
C LEU A 244 8.06 10.48 -6.59
N ASN A 245 8.62 10.47 -5.39
CA ASN A 245 8.68 9.28 -4.54
C ASN A 245 7.29 8.70 -4.26
N VAL A 246 6.29 9.55 -3.98
CA VAL A 246 4.91 9.10 -3.77
C VAL A 246 4.42 8.23 -4.93
N ARG A 247 4.67 8.63 -6.19
CA ARG A 247 4.27 7.87 -7.37
C ARG A 247 5.19 6.68 -7.65
N LYS A 248 6.50 6.81 -7.42
CA LYS A 248 7.50 5.75 -7.64
C LYS A 248 7.20 4.50 -6.80
N TYR A 249 6.73 4.71 -5.57
CA TYR A 249 6.48 3.63 -4.62
C TYR A 249 5.01 3.19 -4.55
N THR A 250 4.13 3.72 -5.41
CA THR A 250 2.76 3.16 -5.55
C THR A 250 2.81 1.71 -6.02
N PHE A 251 1.79 0.94 -5.66
CA PHE A 251 1.67 -0.46 -6.05
C PHE A 251 1.91 -0.68 -7.53
N VAL A 252 1.23 0.07 -8.39
CA VAL A 252 1.30 -0.05 -9.85
C VAL A 252 2.67 0.25 -10.47
N VAL A 253 3.56 0.90 -9.75
CA VAL A 253 4.91 1.24 -10.24
C VAL A 253 5.98 0.34 -9.63
N ARG A 254 5.96 0.17 -8.28
CA ARG A 254 7.00 -0.58 -7.57
C ARG A 254 7.08 -2.06 -7.94
N ILE A 255 5.96 -2.65 -8.39
CA ILE A 255 5.89 -4.10 -8.69
C ILE A 255 6.44 -4.45 -10.07
N VAL A 256 6.50 -3.50 -11.01
CA VAL A 256 6.71 -3.78 -12.44
C VAL A 256 8.05 -4.49 -12.70
N GLU A 257 9.13 -4.02 -12.10
CA GLU A 257 10.45 -4.63 -12.30
C GLU A 257 10.51 -6.05 -11.74
N ILE A 258 9.93 -6.26 -10.55
CA ILE A 258 9.88 -7.58 -9.91
C ILE A 258 9.02 -8.53 -10.74
N TRP A 259 7.85 -8.09 -11.17
CA TRP A 259 6.95 -8.87 -12.01
C TRP A 259 7.63 -9.27 -13.33
N ASN A 260 8.22 -8.30 -14.02
CA ASN A 260 8.89 -8.52 -15.31
C ASN A 260 10.10 -9.46 -15.24
N SER A 261 10.66 -9.69 -14.04
CA SER A 261 11.78 -10.60 -13.79
C SER A 261 11.34 -12.06 -13.61
N LEU A 262 10.05 -12.32 -13.40
CA LEU A 262 9.55 -13.67 -13.18
C LEU A 262 9.65 -14.52 -14.46
N PRO A 263 9.92 -15.84 -14.33
CA PRO A 263 9.97 -16.73 -15.49
C PRO A 263 8.57 -17.05 -16.01
N GLU A 264 8.49 -17.37 -17.32
CA GLU A 264 7.24 -17.74 -17.99
C GLU A 264 6.53 -18.90 -17.28
N SER A 265 7.26 -19.88 -16.79
CA SER A 265 6.71 -21.04 -16.07
C SER A 265 5.90 -20.67 -14.81
N VAL A 266 6.25 -19.56 -14.15
CA VAL A 266 5.51 -19.04 -13.00
C VAL A 266 4.28 -18.26 -13.45
N ILE A 267 4.44 -17.41 -14.48
CA ILE A 267 3.37 -16.55 -15.01
C ILE A 267 2.23 -17.35 -15.66
N GLN A 268 2.53 -18.48 -16.31
CA GLN A 268 1.57 -19.37 -16.96
C GLN A 268 0.77 -20.27 -15.98
N ALA A 269 0.89 -20.03 -14.69
CA ALA A 269 0.09 -20.77 -13.71
C ALA A 269 -1.41 -20.57 -13.97
N LYS A 270 -2.18 -21.67 -13.89
CA LYS A 270 -3.64 -21.64 -14.14
C LYS A 270 -4.48 -21.25 -12.92
N THR A 271 -3.88 -21.23 -11.75
CA THR A 271 -4.57 -20.92 -10.48
C THR A 271 -3.64 -20.12 -9.57
N VAL A 272 -4.23 -19.31 -8.69
CA VAL A 272 -3.48 -18.58 -7.65
C VAL A 272 -2.57 -19.52 -6.86
N LYS A 273 -3.08 -20.69 -6.47
CA LYS A 273 -2.29 -21.67 -5.69
C LYS A 273 -1.08 -22.22 -6.43
N LYS A 274 -1.22 -22.48 -7.75
CA LYS A 274 -0.08 -22.91 -8.58
C LYS A 274 0.93 -21.77 -8.76
N PHE A 275 0.45 -20.54 -8.92
CA PHE A 275 1.31 -19.34 -8.98
C PHE A 275 2.11 -19.18 -7.67
N GLU A 276 1.45 -19.25 -6.51
CA GLU A 276 2.11 -19.18 -5.20
C GLU A 276 3.25 -20.21 -5.07
N ILE A 277 2.95 -21.47 -5.42
CA ILE A 277 3.95 -22.55 -5.32
C ILE A 277 5.13 -22.28 -6.27
N GLY A 278 4.85 -21.90 -7.51
CA GLY A 278 5.90 -21.56 -8.50
C GLY A 278 6.75 -20.36 -8.06
N LEU A 279 6.13 -19.34 -7.51
CA LEU A 279 6.80 -18.16 -6.97
C LEU A 279 7.69 -18.52 -5.76
N ASP A 280 7.16 -19.32 -4.82
CA ASP A 280 7.89 -19.76 -3.63
C ASP A 280 9.11 -20.61 -3.98
N GLU A 281 9.03 -21.46 -5.01
CA GLU A 281 10.16 -22.25 -5.49
C GLU A 281 11.17 -21.36 -6.23
N HIS A 282 10.72 -20.44 -7.10
CA HIS A 282 11.59 -19.48 -7.80
C HIS A 282 12.35 -18.59 -6.81
N TRP A 283 11.70 -18.17 -5.72
CA TRP A 283 12.29 -17.30 -4.70
C TRP A 283 12.88 -18.05 -3.50
N LYS A 284 13.05 -19.33 -3.60
CA LYS A 284 13.52 -20.19 -2.49
C LYS A 284 14.84 -19.73 -1.86
N HIS A 285 15.75 -19.26 -2.71
CA HIS A 285 17.12 -18.88 -2.34
C HIS A 285 17.34 -17.37 -2.26
N GLN A 286 16.31 -16.56 -2.28
CA GLN A 286 16.44 -15.11 -2.11
C GLN A 286 16.90 -14.78 -0.69
N GLU A 287 17.96 -13.96 -0.57
CA GLU A 287 18.51 -13.54 0.72
C GLU A 287 17.47 -12.75 1.55
N CYS A 288 16.69 -11.88 0.89
CA CYS A 288 15.64 -11.09 1.53
C CYS A 288 14.57 -11.95 2.24
N LYS A 289 14.54 -13.27 1.99
CA LYS A 289 13.63 -14.20 2.69
C LYS A 289 13.90 -14.26 4.19
N TYR A 290 15.16 -14.14 4.60
CA TYR A 290 15.57 -14.19 6.01
C TYR A 290 16.40 -12.99 6.45
N ASP A 291 16.75 -12.10 5.52
CA ASP A 291 17.41 -10.83 5.80
C ASP A 291 16.63 -9.67 5.16
N PHE A 292 15.96 -8.88 5.99
CA PHE A 292 15.13 -7.77 5.51
C PHE A 292 15.95 -6.59 4.96
N THR A 293 17.24 -6.53 5.22
CA THR A 293 18.14 -5.50 4.67
C THR A 293 18.53 -5.84 3.22
N ALA A 294 18.51 -7.12 2.86
CA ALA A 294 18.78 -7.56 1.50
C ALA A 294 17.64 -7.17 0.54
N ASN A 295 18.00 -6.87 -0.70
CA ASN A 295 17.04 -6.64 -1.78
C ASN A 295 16.75 -7.95 -2.52
N ILE A 296 15.62 -7.99 -3.20
CA ILE A 296 15.30 -9.12 -4.08
C ILE A 296 16.28 -9.11 -5.27
N ASN A 297 16.87 -10.25 -5.57
CA ASN A 297 17.79 -10.39 -6.70
C ASN A 297 16.96 -10.58 -7.97
N ILE A 298 16.86 -9.52 -8.78
CA ILE A 298 16.21 -9.51 -10.08
C ILE A 298 17.28 -9.88 -11.13
N ARG A 299 17.57 -11.19 -11.30
CA ARG A 299 18.41 -11.64 -12.40
C ARG A 299 17.56 -11.63 -13.67
N SER A 300 17.86 -10.70 -14.58
CA SER A 300 17.36 -10.82 -15.95
C SER A 300 18.02 -12.06 -16.60
N ASN A 301 17.27 -12.89 -17.29
CA ASN A 301 17.78 -13.98 -18.15
C ASN A 301 18.58 -13.46 -19.37
N SER A 302 18.96 -12.20 -19.38
CA SER A 302 19.84 -11.59 -20.36
C SER A 302 21.25 -11.58 -19.80
N GLY A 303 22.19 -12.32 -20.46
CA GLY A 303 23.61 -12.42 -20.09
C GLY A 303 24.41 -11.12 -20.27
N SER A 304 23.89 -10.00 -19.87
CA SER A 304 24.58 -8.74 -19.66
C SER A 304 24.34 -8.35 -18.21
N ASP A 305 25.41 -8.18 -17.45
CA ASP A 305 25.43 -7.54 -16.14
C ASP A 305 24.76 -6.16 -16.23
N VAL A 306 23.46 -6.12 -16.13
CA VAL A 306 22.77 -4.90 -15.74
C VAL A 306 23.10 -4.79 -14.25
N LYS A 307 24.08 -3.95 -13.92
CA LYS A 307 24.33 -3.47 -12.56
C LYS A 307 22.97 -3.32 -11.91
N SER A 308 22.74 -4.09 -10.83
CA SER A 308 21.59 -3.90 -9.97
C SER A 308 21.45 -2.39 -9.78
N ARG A 309 20.42 -1.78 -10.35
CA ARG A 309 19.96 -0.48 -9.87
C ARG A 309 19.48 -0.77 -8.48
N ILE A 310 20.41 -0.69 -7.56
CA ILE A 310 20.15 -0.60 -6.15
C ILE A 310 19.06 0.48 -6.07
N ILE A 311 17.93 0.13 -5.54
CA ILE A 311 17.01 1.12 -5.02
C ILE A 311 17.73 1.63 -3.78
N ASP A 312 18.78 2.44 -4.00
CA ASP A 312 19.38 3.25 -2.96
C ASP A 312 18.25 4.16 -2.47
N VAL A 313 17.76 3.81 -1.33
CA VAL A 313 16.96 4.70 -0.52
C VAL A 313 17.95 5.72 -0.01
N ASP A 314 18.23 6.74 -0.84
CA ASP A 314 18.96 7.91 -0.40
C ASP A 314 18.22 8.51 0.80
N LEU A 315 18.75 8.19 1.96
CA LEU A 315 18.51 8.89 3.19
C LEU A 315 19.05 10.31 2.96
N GLU A 316 18.19 11.33 3.05
CA GLU A 316 18.56 12.74 3.13
C GLU A 316 18.80 13.51 1.82
N ALA A 317 17.88 13.53 0.87
CA ALA A 317 17.96 14.51 -0.23
C ALA A 317 16.65 15.22 -0.58
N ASP A 318 15.74 15.42 0.37
CA ASP A 318 14.55 16.26 0.15
C ASP A 318 14.62 17.64 0.86
N ILE A 319 15.82 18.08 1.24
CA ILE A 319 16.03 19.46 1.70
C ILE A 319 17.20 20.04 0.91
N VAL A 320 16.92 21.09 0.15
CA VAL A 320 17.82 21.92 -0.66
C VAL A 320 17.91 21.56 -2.15
N ALA A 321 17.00 22.12 -2.93
CA ALA A 321 17.30 22.69 -4.26
C ALA A 321 16.11 23.51 -4.78
N THR A 322 15.82 24.65 -4.18
CA THR A 322 15.15 25.76 -4.88
C THR A 322 15.70 27.07 -4.34
N SER A 323 16.86 27.44 -4.82
CA SER A 323 17.27 28.83 -4.82
C SER A 323 18.27 28.99 -5.95
N GLN A 324 17.99 29.99 -6.76
CA GLN A 324 18.82 30.62 -7.82
C GLN A 324 18.57 30.10 -9.25
N ARG A 325 17.67 30.79 -9.94
CA ARG A 325 18.00 31.39 -11.26
C ARG A 325 17.77 32.88 -11.18
N PRO A 326 18.78 33.70 -11.38
CA PRO A 326 18.59 35.12 -11.69
C PRO A 326 18.30 35.29 -13.19
N LEU A 327 17.41 36.26 -13.48
CA LEU A 327 17.17 37.02 -14.73
C LEU A 327 16.98 36.22 -16.03
#